data_30b6f9ce6e116bf8726bd5610214fff6
#
_entry.id   30b6f9ce6e116bf8726bd5610214fff6
#
_cell.length_a   1.000
_cell.length_b   1.000
_cell.length_c   1.000
_cell.angle_alpha   90.00
_cell.angle_beta   90.00
_cell.angle_gamma   90.00
#
_symmetry.space_group_name_H-M   'P 1'
#
loop_
_entity.id
_entity.type
_entity.pdbx_description
1 polymer ?
#
loop_
_entity_poly.entity_id
_entity_poly.type
_entity_poly.pdbx_seq_one_letter_code
_entity_poly.pdbx_strand_id
1 'polypeptide(L)'
;MGLKELYESLSSEQREFQFGRIGVNPLTEGFPRKRVVHAGIDGTPVNPREAQKIWQGLMSKKPTGKPTQTAYIHIPFCKTKCLYCAFFQNGTDQAVEDAYVDSLIKDLERECHELRLKDGLIHSVFIGGGTPTSLSAQNAERLLRAIRTCLPLANDYELTLEGRIHDLVPEKMDVWMAEGVNRMSLGVQSFNTKVRRQVGRLDDKDTVLRRLEELQAYNQCVVIIDLIYGLPSQSMDVWRDDLECLMTSAADGADLYQLNVYDNSDLAKRIQAGALDPAATTKEQARMFEFGREYLMKRNCRRLSAAHWAKTNRERSLYNTLAKTGVTMFPFGSGAGGRVDGYSTMLYRTLDTYATAVEEKKKPFMALVKESDIQPLVNKTLAQIEQGYFNVDLLVGEDPRLSDLKWLYDLWEKQGLVENNGVLYKLTTAGEFWQVNLAQTTVECIQYLVKGVESMSLQGVAAQDGAETKAVSEKVEKIIAAMKKAKSSGAGPTPEAMKMMTEAMQSMSPEEMQEVMKHMGK
;
A
#
# COMPACT_ATOMS: atom_id res chain seq x y z
N MET A 1 23.80 19.96 12.70
CA MET A 1 22.76 20.19 13.72
C MET A 1 22.15 18.84 14.05
N GLY A 2 22.14 18.46 15.33
CA GLY A 2 21.57 17.18 15.80
C GLY A 2 20.04 17.24 15.85
N LEU A 3 19.39 16.06 16.05
CA LEU A 3 17.92 15.99 16.11
C LEU A 3 17.34 16.81 17.26
N LYS A 4 18.05 16.89 18.40
CA LYS A 4 17.61 17.70 19.55
C LYS A 4 17.61 19.20 19.21
N GLU A 5 18.66 19.69 18.58
CA GLU A 5 18.76 21.09 18.15
C GLU A 5 17.69 21.41 17.11
N LEU A 6 17.46 20.50 16.16
CA LEU A 6 16.38 20.61 15.19
C LEU A 6 15.02 20.73 15.90
N TYR A 7 14.71 19.83 16.83
CA TYR A 7 13.48 19.87 17.63
C TYR A 7 13.31 21.20 18.35
N GLU A 8 14.37 21.73 18.98
CA GLU A 8 14.35 23.00 19.69
C GLU A 8 14.11 24.21 18.76
N SER A 9 14.51 24.11 17.49
CA SER A 9 14.33 25.16 16.47
C SER A 9 12.90 25.23 15.92
N LEU A 10 12.08 24.18 16.07
CA LEU A 10 10.73 24.10 15.53
C LEU A 10 9.72 24.86 16.41
N SER A 11 8.61 25.33 15.81
CA SER A 11 7.44 25.83 16.56
C SER A 11 6.78 24.70 17.37
N SER A 12 5.95 25.04 18.36
CA SER A 12 5.22 24.05 19.15
C SER A 12 4.35 23.14 18.27
N GLU A 13 3.65 23.70 17.30
CA GLU A 13 2.78 22.99 16.37
C GLU A 13 3.57 22.01 15.49
N GLN A 14 4.72 22.43 14.95
CA GLN A 14 5.61 21.58 14.18
C GLN A 14 6.17 20.43 15.01
N ARG A 15 6.55 20.71 16.29
CA ARG A 15 7.02 19.66 17.21
C ARG A 15 5.94 18.60 17.46
N GLU A 16 4.72 19.04 17.78
CA GLU A 16 3.61 18.12 18.03
C GLU A 16 3.27 17.29 16.79
N PHE A 17 3.25 17.90 15.61
CA PHE A 17 2.98 17.21 14.37
C PHE A 17 4.04 16.16 14.04
N GLN A 18 5.33 16.53 14.17
CA GLN A 18 6.45 15.70 13.75
C GLN A 18 6.84 14.68 14.83
N PHE A 19 6.93 15.11 16.08
CA PHE A 19 7.51 14.33 17.16
C PHE A 19 6.50 13.83 18.21
N GLY A 20 5.24 14.28 18.11
CA GLY A 20 4.20 13.94 19.07
C GLY A 20 4.12 14.89 20.26
N ARG A 21 3.07 14.72 21.05
CA ARG A 21 2.71 15.56 22.20
C ARG A 21 3.25 14.99 23.51
N ILE A 22 3.62 15.88 24.43
CA ILE A 22 4.09 15.56 25.76
C ILE A 22 2.98 15.88 26.79
N GLY A 23 2.82 15.04 27.81
CA GLY A 23 1.92 15.31 28.94
C GLY A 23 0.42 15.09 28.63
N VAL A 24 0.11 14.36 27.56
CA VAL A 24 -1.27 13.99 27.16
C VAL A 24 -1.46 12.47 27.23
N ASN A 25 -2.69 11.99 27.03
CA ASN A 25 -2.92 10.56 26.86
C ASN A 25 -2.26 10.09 25.56
N PRO A 26 -1.23 9.23 25.61
CA PRO A 26 -0.45 8.87 24.42
C PRO A 26 -1.25 8.13 23.37
N LEU A 27 -2.23 7.31 23.77
CA LEU A 27 -3.05 6.55 22.85
C LEU A 27 -3.99 7.44 22.01
N THR A 28 -4.74 8.32 22.69
CA THR A 28 -5.82 9.09 22.04
C THR A 28 -5.39 10.46 21.54
N GLU A 29 -4.25 10.99 22.02
CA GLU A 29 -3.82 12.37 21.80
C GLU A 29 -2.33 12.50 21.47
N GLY A 30 -1.60 11.39 21.31
CA GLY A 30 -0.14 11.37 21.11
C GLY A 30 0.35 12.20 19.92
N PHE A 31 -0.47 12.37 18.89
CA PHE A 31 -0.24 13.28 17.76
C PHE A 31 -1.51 14.08 17.44
N PRO A 32 -1.39 15.26 16.80
CA PRO A 32 -2.55 16.05 16.38
C PRO A 32 -3.45 15.30 15.38
N ARG A 33 -2.85 14.52 14.49
CA ARG A 33 -3.54 13.70 13.50
C ARG A 33 -2.69 12.51 13.08
N LYS A 34 -3.33 11.48 12.53
CA LYS A 34 -2.63 10.39 11.88
C LYS A 34 -2.01 10.84 10.56
N ARG A 35 -0.83 10.38 10.29
CA ARG A 35 -0.20 10.47 8.98
C ARG A 35 -0.73 9.33 8.11
N VAL A 36 -1.03 9.63 6.86
CA VAL A 36 -1.60 8.66 5.90
C VAL A 36 -0.56 8.29 4.84
N VAL A 37 0.56 8.97 4.85
CA VAL A 37 1.61 8.82 3.83
C VAL A 37 2.52 7.65 4.22
N HIS A 38 2.73 6.75 3.29
CA HIS A 38 3.81 5.78 3.40
C HIS A 38 5.14 6.53 3.28
N ALA A 39 6.10 6.19 4.13
CA ALA A 39 7.46 6.66 3.98
C ALA A 39 7.95 6.35 2.56
N GLY A 40 8.17 7.40 1.78
CA GLY A 40 8.34 7.31 0.34
C GLY A 40 9.60 6.58 -0.08
N ILE A 41 9.66 6.22 -1.35
CA ILE A 41 10.88 5.76 -2.00
C ILE A 41 11.77 6.99 -2.17
N ASP A 42 12.95 6.94 -1.54
CA ASP A 42 13.97 7.95 -1.75
C ASP A 42 14.85 7.51 -2.94
N GLY A 43 14.90 8.32 -3.98
CA GLY A 43 15.66 7.96 -5.17
C GLY A 43 15.56 8.99 -6.29
N THR A 44 16.25 8.69 -7.39
CA THR A 44 16.33 9.54 -8.57
C THR A 44 15.54 8.92 -9.72
N PRO A 45 14.54 9.61 -10.29
CA PRO A 45 13.84 9.14 -11.48
C PRO A 45 14.82 8.88 -12.64
N VAL A 46 14.66 7.73 -13.28
CA VAL A 46 15.41 7.37 -14.49
C VAL A 46 14.79 8.06 -15.71
N ASN A 47 15.63 8.52 -16.63
CA ASN A 47 15.14 9.07 -17.90
C ASN A 47 14.31 8.00 -18.64
N PRO A 48 13.06 8.30 -19.06
CA PRO A 48 12.20 7.32 -19.73
C PRO A 48 12.83 6.66 -20.97
N ARG A 49 13.72 7.38 -21.69
CA ARG A 49 14.44 6.83 -22.85
C ARG A 49 15.44 5.74 -22.49
N GLU A 50 15.92 5.74 -21.24
CA GLU A 50 16.91 4.76 -20.75
C GLU A 50 16.26 3.62 -19.95
N ALA A 51 15.01 3.80 -19.48
CA ALA A 51 14.33 2.88 -18.59
C ALA A 51 14.30 1.45 -19.14
N GLN A 52 13.98 1.28 -20.43
CA GLN A 52 13.93 -0.04 -21.07
C GLN A 52 15.31 -0.71 -21.10
N LYS A 53 16.36 0.02 -21.45
CA LYS A 53 17.73 -0.48 -21.50
C LYS A 53 18.23 -0.89 -20.11
N ILE A 54 17.95 -0.07 -19.09
CA ILE A 54 18.30 -0.35 -17.70
C ILE A 54 17.56 -1.62 -17.24
N TRP A 55 16.26 -1.71 -17.48
CA TRP A 55 15.48 -2.89 -17.11
C TRP A 55 16.00 -4.17 -17.78
N GLN A 56 16.26 -4.15 -19.07
CA GLN A 56 16.87 -5.28 -19.78
C GLN A 56 18.21 -5.67 -19.17
N GLY A 57 19.04 -4.68 -18.80
CA GLY A 57 20.31 -4.92 -18.14
C GLY A 57 20.17 -5.55 -16.73
N LEU A 58 19.09 -5.24 -16.00
CA LEU A 58 18.78 -5.86 -14.71
C LEU A 58 18.27 -7.29 -14.89
N MET A 59 17.35 -7.49 -15.83
CA MET A 59 16.69 -8.78 -16.05
C MET A 59 17.58 -9.82 -16.73
N SER A 60 18.57 -9.40 -17.51
CA SER A 60 19.55 -10.29 -18.15
C SER A 60 20.62 -10.83 -17.20
N LYS A 61 20.69 -10.35 -15.95
CA LYS A 61 21.64 -10.81 -14.94
C LYS A 61 21.05 -11.96 -14.13
N LYS A 62 21.83 -13.00 -13.90
CA LYS A 62 21.46 -14.04 -12.93
C LYS A 62 21.39 -13.47 -11.53
N PRO A 63 20.45 -13.92 -10.70
CA PRO A 63 20.45 -13.57 -9.28
C PRO A 63 21.72 -14.11 -8.61
N THR A 64 22.28 -13.34 -7.68
CA THR A 64 23.43 -13.79 -6.88
C THR A 64 22.94 -14.71 -5.76
N GLY A 65 23.43 -15.94 -5.72
CA GLY A 65 22.99 -16.93 -4.75
C GLY A 65 21.56 -17.44 -5.03
N LYS A 66 20.78 -17.65 -3.96
CA LYS A 66 19.36 -18.03 -4.03
C LYS A 66 18.52 -17.00 -3.25
N PRO A 67 18.34 -15.78 -3.77
CA PRO A 67 17.62 -14.75 -3.07
C PRO A 67 16.13 -15.10 -2.96
N THR A 68 15.54 -14.73 -1.85
CA THR A 68 14.08 -14.72 -1.71
C THR A 68 13.50 -13.62 -2.59
N GLN A 69 12.55 -13.96 -3.45
CA GLN A 69 11.91 -13.04 -4.39
C GLN A 69 10.40 -13.19 -4.35
N THR A 70 9.69 -12.14 -4.75
CA THR A 70 8.23 -12.09 -4.80
C THR A 70 7.76 -11.58 -6.16
N ALA A 71 6.48 -11.77 -6.46
CA ALA A 71 5.82 -11.13 -7.60
C ALA A 71 4.51 -10.48 -7.15
N TYR A 72 4.22 -9.31 -7.69
CA TYR A 72 2.95 -8.62 -7.53
C TYR A 72 2.22 -8.53 -8.86
N ILE A 73 0.97 -8.98 -8.88
CA ILE A 73 0.12 -8.97 -10.06
C ILE A 73 -1.09 -8.10 -9.78
N HIS A 74 -1.28 -7.06 -10.60
CA HIS A 74 -2.37 -6.11 -10.40
C HIS A 74 -3.55 -6.40 -11.31
N ILE A 75 -4.75 -6.51 -10.72
CA ILE A 75 -6.02 -6.64 -11.44
C ILE A 75 -6.83 -5.37 -11.20
N PRO A 76 -6.95 -4.47 -12.19
CA PRO A 76 -7.51 -3.13 -12.00
C PRO A 76 -9.04 -3.06 -12.10
N PHE A 77 -9.76 -4.16 -11.85
CA PHE A 77 -11.22 -4.23 -12.02
C PHE A 77 -11.95 -4.38 -10.71
N CYS A 78 -13.11 -3.71 -10.60
CA CYS A 78 -14.08 -3.91 -9.53
C CYS A 78 -15.51 -3.87 -10.10
N LYS A 79 -16.36 -4.84 -9.74
CA LYS A 79 -17.80 -4.81 -10.11
C LYS A 79 -18.54 -3.62 -9.50
N THR A 80 -18.17 -3.24 -8.28
CA THR A 80 -18.76 -2.12 -7.55
C THR A 80 -17.68 -1.32 -6.84
N LYS A 81 -17.83 0.02 -6.80
CA LYS A 81 -16.95 0.91 -6.04
C LYS A 81 -17.39 0.98 -4.59
N CYS A 82 -16.50 0.68 -3.64
CA CYS A 82 -16.72 0.95 -2.23
C CYS A 82 -16.52 2.44 -1.92
N LEU A 83 -17.33 3.02 -1.03
CA LEU A 83 -17.33 4.46 -0.78
C LEU A 83 -16.01 4.98 -0.18
N TYR A 84 -15.31 4.17 0.59
CA TYR A 84 -14.03 4.52 1.23
C TYR A 84 -12.81 4.23 0.34
N CYS A 85 -12.98 3.55 -0.82
CA CYS A 85 -11.85 3.03 -1.59
C CYS A 85 -11.18 4.11 -2.43
N ALA A 86 -9.88 4.28 -2.24
CA ALA A 86 -9.01 5.12 -3.07
C ALA A 86 -8.38 4.36 -4.26
N PHE A 87 -8.55 3.03 -4.34
CA PHE A 87 -7.87 2.17 -5.32
C PHE A 87 -8.73 1.79 -6.54
N PHE A 88 -10.00 2.17 -6.55
CA PHE A 88 -10.88 1.88 -7.69
C PHE A 88 -10.36 2.54 -8.97
N GLN A 89 -10.20 1.73 -10.04
CA GLN A 89 -9.73 2.20 -11.35
C GLN A 89 -10.79 1.98 -12.43
N ASN A 90 -11.22 0.74 -12.64
CA ASN A 90 -12.11 0.39 -13.74
C ASN A 90 -13.31 -0.44 -13.26
N GLY A 91 -14.47 -0.25 -13.92
CA GLY A 91 -15.58 -1.19 -13.85
C GLY A 91 -15.24 -2.50 -14.59
N THR A 92 -16.13 -3.49 -14.50
CA THR A 92 -15.97 -4.76 -15.23
C THR A 92 -16.76 -4.73 -16.54
N ASP A 93 -16.07 -5.07 -17.63
CA ASP A 93 -16.61 -5.39 -18.94
C ASP A 93 -15.87 -6.63 -19.44
N GLN A 94 -16.57 -7.65 -19.94
CA GLN A 94 -15.95 -8.94 -20.26
C GLN A 94 -14.92 -8.81 -21.38
N ALA A 95 -15.19 -8.04 -22.44
CA ALA A 95 -14.26 -7.88 -23.54
C ALA A 95 -12.98 -7.12 -23.11
N VAL A 96 -13.13 -6.11 -22.24
CA VAL A 96 -12.01 -5.37 -21.66
C VAL A 96 -11.21 -6.27 -20.71
N GLU A 97 -11.87 -7.09 -19.92
CA GLU A 97 -11.23 -8.08 -19.04
C GLU A 97 -10.41 -9.09 -19.84
N ASP A 98 -10.99 -9.67 -20.92
CA ASP A 98 -10.33 -10.64 -21.78
C ASP A 98 -9.06 -10.05 -22.41
N ALA A 99 -9.17 -8.86 -23.03
CA ALA A 99 -8.05 -8.16 -23.64
C ALA A 99 -6.95 -7.81 -22.62
N TYR A 100 -7.34 -7.43 -21.41
CA TYR A 100 -6.39 -7.16 -20.33
C TYR A 100 -5.64 -8.41 -19.89
N VAL A 101 -6.36 -9.51 -19.66
CA VAL A 101 -5.75 -10.78 -19.26
C VAL A 101 -4.81 -11.30 -20.35
N ASP A 102 -5.17 -11.15 -21.64
CA ASP A 102 -4.28 -11.46 -22.76
C ASP A 102 -2.97 -10.66 -22.70
N SER A 103 -3.07 -9.36 -22.47
CA SER A 103 -1.90 -8.48 -22.35
C SER A 103 -1.04 -8.84 -21.12
N LEU A 104 -1.67 -9.15 -19.98
CA LEU A 104 -0.99 -9.53 -18.75
C LEU A 104 -0.24 -10.86 -18.91
N ILE A 105 -0.84 -11.86 -19.58
CA ILE A 105 -0.20 -13.13 -19.87
C ILE A 105 1.01 -12.92 -20.81
N LYS A 106 0.89 -12.10 -21.84
CA LYS A 106 2.02 -11.75 -22.72
C LYS A 106 3.17 -11.07 -21.97
N ASP A 107 2.88 -10.20 -20.98
CA ASP A 107 3.90 -9.58 -20.14
C ASP A 107 4.62 -10.62 -19.27
N LEU A 108 3.89 -11.58 -18.68
CA LEU A 108 4.45 -12.70 -17.93
C LEU A 108 5.33 -13.59 -18.81
N GLU A 109 4.84 -14.04 -19.96
CA GLU A 109 5.54 -14.92 -20.90
C GLU A 109 6.82 -14.28 -21.43
N ARG A 110 6.83 -12.98 -21.67
CA ARG A 110 8.04 -12.27 -22.08
C ARG A 110 9.10 -12.26 -20.98
N GLU A 111 8.72 -11.88 -19.77
CA GLU A 111 9.66 -11.72 -18.64
C GLU A 111 10.18 -13.07 -18.10
N CYS A 112 9.41 -14.16 -18.24
CA CYS A 112 9.79 -15.47 -17.69
C CYS A 112 11.04 -16.08 -18.33
N HIS A 113 11.44 -15.63 -19.50
CA HIS A 113 12.65 -16.08 -20.18
C HIS A 113 13.91 -15.34 -19.73
N GLU A 114 13.76 -14.22 -19.04
CA GLU A 114 14.87 -13.41 -18.54
C GLU A 114 15.62 -14.16 -17.41
N LEU A 115 16.95 -14.10 -17.42
CA LEU A 115 17.79 -14.86 -16.49
C LEU A 115 17.50 -14.51 -15.02
N ARG A 116 17.18 -13.25 -14.74
CA ARG A 116 16.87 -12.79 -13.39
C ARG A 116 15.68 -13.50 -12.79
N LEU A 117 14.64 -13.71 -13.58
CA LEU A 117 13.44 -14.41 -13.16
C LEU A 117 13.63 -15.93 -13.26
N LYS A 118 14.06 -16.42 -14.40
CA LYS A 118 14.19 -17.86 -14.72
C LYS A 118 15.09 -18.61 -13.75
N ASP A 119 16.24 -18.04 -13.39
CA ASP A 119 17.23 -18.68 -12.52
C ASP A 119 17.02 -18.33 -11.02
N GLY A 120 15.95 -17.60 -10.69
CA GLY A 120 15.55 -17.28 -9.33
C GLY A 120 14.51 -18.25 -8.76
N LEU A 121 14.02 -17.95 -7.54
CA LEU A 121 12.86 -18.62 -6.94
C LEU A 121 11.88 -17.54 -6.44
N ILE A 122 10.61 -17.72 -6.79
CA ILE A 122 9.51 -16.88 -6.30
C ILE A 122 8.86 -17.56 -5.10
N HIS A 123 9.01 -16.96 -3.94
CA HIS A 123 8.49 -17.49 -2.67
C HIS A 123 7.06 -17.05 -2.39
N SER A 124 6.66 -15.90 -2.93
CA SER A 124 5.27 -15.47 -2.86
C SER A 124 4.83 -14.72 -4.11
N VAL A 125 3.59 -14.92 -4.48
CA VAL A 125 2.87 -14.18 -5.51
C VAL A 125 1.63 -13.58 -4.87
N PHE A 126 1.44 -12.28 -5.06
CA PHE A 126 0.26 -11.59 -4.57
C PHE A 126 -0.52 -11.01 -5.74
N ILE A 127 -1.75 -11.48 -5.92
CA ILE A 127 -2.66 -11.00 -6.95
C ILE A 127 -3.66 -10.07 -6.25
N GLY A 128 -3.50 -8.76 -6.47
CA GLY A 128 -4.25 -7.72 -5.78
C GLY A 128 -4.71 -6.59 -6.69
N GLY A 129 -5.10 -5.48 -6.07
CA GLY A 129 -5.46 -4.25 -6.76
C GLY A 129 -6.90 -3.81 -6.61
N GLY A 130 -7.72 -4.00 -7.63
CA GLY A 130 -9.16 -3.75 -7.55
C GLY A 130 -9.89 -4.87 -6.83
N THR A 131 -10.25 -5.89 -7.55
CA THR A 131 -10.87 -7.11 -7.00
C THR A 131 -10.52 -8.30 -7.91
N PRO A 132 -9.39 -8.98 -7.70
CA PRO A 132 -8.98 -10.12 -8.53
C PRO A 132 -10.02 -11.22 -8.64
N THR A 133 -10.78 -11.50 -7.58
CA THR A 133 -11.89 -12.47 -7.62
C THR A 133 -13.07 -12.04 -8.50
N SER A 134 -13.08 -10.79 -9.02
CA SER A 134 -14.10 -10.36 -9.98
C SER A 134 -13.91 -10.98 -11.36
N LEU A 135 -12.69 -11.42 -11.71
CA LEU A 135 -12.41 -12.08 -12.99
C LEU A 135 -13.38 -13.25 -13.22
N SER A 136 -13.72 -13.51 -14.47
CA SER A 136 -14.45 -14.72 -14.87
C SER A 136 -13.64 -15.96 -14.49
N ALA A 137 -14.32 -17.11 -14.29
CA ALA A 137 -13.63 -18.37 -13.99
C ALA A 137 -12.61 -18.72 -15.08
N GLN A 138 -12.96 -18.51 -16.35
CA GLN A 138 -12.08 -18.74 -17.50
C GLN A 138 -10.83 -17.86 -17.47
N ASN A 139 -10.97 -16.56 -17.22
CA ASN A 139 -9.82 -15.65 -17.15
C ASN A 139 -8.96 -15.90 -15.91
N ALA A 140 -9.56 -16.24 -14.78
CA ALA A 140 -8.83 -16.65 -13.59
C ALA A 140 -8.00 -17.92 -13.86
N GLU A 141 -8.57 -18.94 -14.49
CA GLU A 141 -7.86 -20.17 -14.87
C GLU A 141 -6.67 -19.87 -15.79
N ARG A 142 -6.89 -19.10 -16.85
CA ARG A 142 -5.83 -18.73 -17.82
C ARG A 142 -4.67 -18.01 -17.14
N LEU A 143 -5.00 -17.01 -16.32
CA LEU A 143 -3.98 -16.21 -15.61
C LEU A 143 -3.21 -17.05 -14.59
N LEU A 144 -3.90 -17.80 -13.74
CA LEU A 144 -3.26 -18.63 -12.72
C LEU A 144 -2.38 -19.71 -13.33
N ARG A 145 -2.82 -20.32 -14.44
CA ARG A 145 -2.02 -21.27 -15.20
C ARG A 145 -0.77 -20.62 -15.80
N ALA A 146 -0.89 -19.41 -16.36
CA ALA A 146 0.26 -18.67 -16.86
C ALA A 146 1.26 -18.32 -15.72
N ILE A 147 0.78 -17.91 -14.54
CA ILE A 147 1.62 -17.66 -13.37
C ILE A 147 2.42 -18.91 -13.00
N ARG A 148 1.78 -20.07 -12.89
CA ARG A 148 2.44 -21.33 -12.52
C ARG A 148 3.42 -21.81 -13.58
N THR A 149 3.19 -21.50 -14.84
CA THR A 149 4.06 -21.90 -15.95
C THR A 149 5.25 -20.95 -16.10
N CYS A 150 5.01 -19.64 -15.92
CA CYS A 150 6.02 -18.62 -16.16
C CYS A 150 6.89 -18.32 -14.95
N LEU A 151 6.38 -18.44 -13.72
CA LEU A 151 7.14 -18.08 -12.53
C LEU A 151 7.80 -19.32 -11.91
N PRO A 152 9.11 -19.28 -11.59
CA PRO A 152 9.82 -20.38 -10.92
C PRO A 152 9.43 -20.41 -9.43
N LEU A 153 8.25 -20.93 -9.12
CA LEU A 153 7.71 -20.97 -7.77
C LEU A 153 8.53 -21.89 -6.86
N ALA A 154 8.79 -21.46 -5.63
CA ALA A 154 9.36 -22.30 -4.58
C ALA A 154 8.38 -23.42 -4.19
N ASN A 155 8.87 -24.53 -3.65
CA ASN A 155 8.03 -25.66 -3.27
C ASN A 155 6.96 -25.29 -2.20
N ASP A 156 7.28 -24.32 -1.35
CA ASP A 156 6.42 -23.83 -0.25
C ASP A 156 5.89 -22.42 -0.53
N TYR A 157 5.72 -22.08 -1.80
CA TYR A 157 5.26 -20.76 -2.23
C TYR A 157 3.92 -20.36 -1.57
N GLU A 158 3.73 -19.05 -1.42
CA GLU A 158 2.44 -18.44 -1.08
C GLU A 158 1.85 -17.77 -2.33
N LEU A 159 0.69 -18.22 -2.79
CA LEU A 159 -0.08 -17.60 -3.87
C LEU A 159 -1.35 -17.01 -3.29
N THR A 160 -1.32 -15.71 -3.05
CA THR A 160 -2.44 -14.96 -2.47
C THR A 160 -3.33 -14.40 -3.57
N LEU A 161 -4.64 -14.58 -3.41
CA LEU A 161 -5.67 -13.94 -4.23
C LEU A 161 -6.52 -13.01 -3.37
N GLU A 162 -6.53 -11.71 -3.69
CA GLU A 162 -7.45 -10.75 -3.05
C GLU A 162 -8.86 -10.85 -3.62
N GLY A 163 -9.85 -10.59 -2.77
CA GLY A 163 -11.21 -10.68 -3.23
C GLY A 163 -12.29 -10.12 -2.33
N ARG A 164 -13.50 -10.40 -2.76
CA ARG A 164 -14.73 -10.05 -2.05
C ARG A 164 -15.59 -11.28 -1.82
N ILE A 165 -16.33 -11.29 -0.74
CA ILE A 165 -17.28 -12.37 -0.39
C ILE A 165 -18.27 -12.65 -1.52
N HIS A 166 -18.75 -11.60 -2.18
CA HIS A 166 -19.72 -11.71 -3.28
C HIS A 166 -19.25 -12.58 -4.46
N ASP A 167 -17.96 -12.66 -4.69
CA ASP A 167 -17.37 -13.42 -5.79
C ASP A 167 -17.06 -14.89 -5.43
N LEU A 168 -17.22 -15.28 -4.16
CA LEU A 168 -17.02 -16.67 -3.70
C LEU A 168 -18.17 -17.56 -4.15
N VAL A 169 -18.11 -18.00 -5.40
CA VAL A 169 -19.06 -18.96 -5.98
C VAL A 169 -18.33 -20.25 -6.35
N PRO A 170 -18.97 -21.43 -6.26
CA PRO A 170 -18.30 -22.72 -6.44
C PRO A 170 -17.46 -22.81 -7.72
N GLU A 171 -18.03 -22.39 -8.86
CA GLU A 171 -17.33 -22.40 -10.15
C GLU A 171 -15.97 -21.69 -10.13
N LYS A 172 -15.87 -20.55 -9.44
CA LYS A 172 -14.62 -19.80 -9.32
C LYS A 172 -13.70 -20.42 -8.28
N MET A 173 -14.25 -20.82 -7.13
CA MET A 173 -13.46 -21.43 -6.07
C MET A 173 -12.80 -22.73 -6.54
N ASP A 174 -13.49 -23.56 -7.32
CA ASP A 174 -12.93 -24.77 -7.93
C ASP A 174 -11.71 -24.46 -8.79
N VAL A 175 -11.80 -23.44 -9.63
CA VAL A 175 -10.69 -22.98 -10.46
C VAL A 175 -9.51 -22.49 -9.62
N TRP A 176 -9.75 -21.63 -8.62
CA TRP A 176 -8.68 -21.07 -7.80
C TRP A 176 -7.92 -22.17 -7.05
N MET A 177 -8.63 -23.13 -6.48
CA MET A 177 -8.01 -24.26 -5.77
C MET A 177 -7.25 -25.20 -6.73
N ALA A 178 -7.85 -25.53 -7.88
CA ALA A 178 -7.22 -26.37 -8.90
C ALA A 178 -5.93 -25.74 -9.46
N GLU A 179 -5.90 -24.42 -9.61
CA GLU A 179 -4.73 -23.69 -10.14
C GLU A 179 -3.77 -23.20 -9.04
N GLY A 180 -3.92 -23.69 -7.80
CA GLY A 180 -2.89 -23.62 -6.76
C GLY A 180 -2.92 -22.36 -5.90
N VAL A 181 -4.02 -21.61 -5.87
CA VAL A 181 -4.23 -20.58 -4.85
C VAL A 181 -4.24 -21.24 -3.48
N ASN A 182 -3.35 -20.78 -2.58
CA ASN A 182 -3.21 -21.34 -1.25
C ASN A 182 -3.37 -20.32 -0.12
N ARG A 183 -3.69 -19.07 -0.48
CA ARG A 183 -4.07 -18.01 0.46
C ARG A 183 -5.09 -17.08 -0.19
N MET A 184 -6.14 -16.71 0.55
CA MET A 184 -7.15 -15.75 0.15
C MET A 184 -7.16 -14.58 1.13
N SER A 185 -7.21 -13.33 0.62
CA SER A 185 -7.40 -12.12 1.43
C SER A 185 -8.72 -11.47 1.02
N LEU A 186 -9.70 -11.46 1.92
CA LEU A 186 -11.09 -11.14 1.60
C LEU A 186 -11.59 -9.90 2.34
N GLY A 187 -11.96 -8.86 1.61
CA GLY A 187 -12.55 -7.67 2.18
C GLY A 187 -13.95 -7.93 2.77
N VAL A 188 -14.03 -8.16 4.08
CA VAL A 188 -15.30 -8.26 4.84
C VAL A 188 -15.70 -6.89 5.39
N GLN A 189 -14.81 -6.15 5.98
CA GLN A 189 -14.88 -4.82 6.57
C GLN A 189 -15.66 -4.76 7.89
N SER A 190 -16.83 -5.36 7.98
CA SER A 190 -17.65 -5.61 9.17
C SER A 190 -18.56 -6.79 8.91
N PHE A 191 -18.96 -7.53 9.93
CA PHE A 191 -20.03 -8.54 9.82
C PHE A 191 -21.43 -7.91 9.96
N ASN A 192 -21.52 -6.68 10.48
CA ASN A 192 -22.81 -6.00 10.63
C ASN A 192 -23.39 -5.62 9.27
N THR A 193 -24.53 -6.19 8.89
CA THR A 193 -25.18 -6.00 7.58
C THR A 193 -25.47 -4.52 7.28
N LYS A 194 -25.91 -3.72 8.27
CA LYS A 194 -26.20 -2.30 8.08
C LYS A 194 -24.90 -1.53 7.74
N VAL A 195 -23.86 -1.71 8.54
CA VAL A 195 -22.54 -1.07 8.33
C VAL A 195 -21.96 -1.46 6.97
N ARG A 196 -22.03 -2.74 6.60
CA ARG A 196 -21.57 -3.22 5.29
C ARG A 196 -22.26 -2.49 4.13
N ARG A 197 -23.60 -2.47 4.15
CA ARG A 197 -24.42 -1.86 3.08
C ARG A 197 -24.16 -0.37 2.94
N GLN A 198 -23.96 0.34 4.05
CA GLN A 198 -23.64 1.76 4.04
C GLN A 198 -22.33 2.11 3.32
N VAL A 199 -21.36 1.21 3.30
CA VAL A 199 -20.07 1.42 2.63
C VAL A 199 -19.94 0.71 1.27
N GLY A 200 -21.07 0.18 0.74
CA GLY A 200 -21.13 -0.39 -0.61
C GLY A 200 -20.79 -1.89 -0.66
N ARG A 201 -20.96 -2.62 0.45
CA ARG A 201 -20.88 -4.08 0.48
C ARG A 201 -22.28 -4.69 0.38
N LEU A 202 -22.45 -5.73 -0.42
CA LEU A 202 -23.77 -6.26 -0.80
C LEU A 202 -24.28 -7.34 0.17
N ASP A 203 -23.40 -8.28 0.52
CA ASP A 203 -23.74 -9.46 1.27
C ASP A 203 -24.08 -9.15 2.73
N ASP A 204 -25.04 -9.86 3.30
CA ASP A 204 -25.36 -9.82 4.72
C ASP A 204 -24.43 -10.73 5.55
N LYS A 205 -24.57 -10.67 6.88
CA LYS A 205 -23.76 -11.43 7.83
C LYS A 205 -23.80 -12.94 7.55
N ASP A 206 -24.98 -13.49 7.34
CA ASP A 206 -25.15 -14.93 7.19
C ASP A 206 -24.52 -15.43 5.89
N THR A 207 -24.65 -14.65 4.82
CA THR A 207 -23.98 -14.93 3.55
C THR A 207 -22.46 -14.88 3.70
N VAL A 208 -21.92 -13.88 4.45
CA VAL A 208 -20.48 -13.80 4.72
C VAL A 208 -19.98 -15.04 5.42
N LEU A 209 -20.61 -15.42 6.53
CA LEU A 209 -20.21 -16.60 7.32
C LEU A 209 -20.28 -17.89 6.50
N ARG A 210 -21.39 -18.12 5.81
CA ARG A 210 -21.59 -19.29 4.96
C ARG A 210 -20.53 -19.37 3.84
N ARG A 211 -20.22 -18.24 3.16
CA ARG A 211 -19.20 -18.23 2.10
C ARG A 211 -17.80 -18.51 2.62
N LEU A 212 -17.46 -18.05 3.82
CA LEU A 212 -16.20 -18.38 4.47
C LEU A 212 -16.12 -19.88 4.82
N GLU A 213 -17.21 -20.48 5.29
CA GLU A 213 -17.30 -21.92 5.55
C GLU A 213 -17.17 -22.75 4.26
N GLU A 214 -17.86 -22.37 3.19
CA GLU A 214 -17.76 -22.99 1.87
C GLU A 214 -16.32 -22.97 1.34
N LEU A 215 -15.62 -21.83 1.47
CA LEU A 215 -14.23 -21.70 1.05
C LEU A 215 -13.29 -22.56 1.93
N GLN A 216 -13.49 -22.54 3.24
CA GLN A 216 -12.68 -23.34 4.18
C GLN A 216 -12.88 -24.85 3.98
N ALA A 217 -14.04 -25.29 3.49
CA ALA A 217 -14.32 -26.69 3.23
C ALA A 217 -13.37 -27.33 2.19
N TYR A 218 -12.79 -26.53 1.28
CA TYR A 218 -11.72 -27.00 0.38
C TYR A 218 -10.46 -27.42 1.14
N ASN A 219 -10.20 -26.84 2.31
CA ASN A 219 -9.03 -27.09 3.17
C ASN A 219 -7.66 -26.96 2.46
N GLN A 220 -7.60 -26.18 1.40
CA GLN A 220 -6.40 -25.98 0.56
C GLN A 220 -5.78 -24.60 0.72
N CYS A 221 -6.53 -23.62 1.22
CA CYS A 221 -6.03 -22.25 1.36
C CYS A 221 -6.17 -21.74 2.79
N VAL A 222 -5.32 -20.77 3.10
CA VAL A 222 -5.45 -19.92 4.29
C VAL A 222 -6.40 -18.78 3.97
N VAL A 223 -7.36 -18.52 4.86
CA VAL A 223 -8.39 -17.50 4.66
C VAL A 223 -8.18 -16.34 5.65
N ILE A 224 -7.81 -15.19 5.12
CA ILE A 224 -7.66 -13.93 5.88
C ILE A 224 -8.78 -12.99 5.49
N ILE A 225 -9.33 -12.29 6.47
CA ILE A 225 -10.35 -11.26 6.22
C ILE A 225 -9.88 -9.89 6.63
N ASP A 226 -10.26 -8.87 5.87
CA ASP A 226 -10.05 -7.48 6.25
C ASP A 226 -11.25 -6.99 7.05
N LEU A 227 -11.00 -6.45 8.24
CA LEU A 227 -11.96 -5.70 9.04
C LEU A 227 -11.50 -4.24 9.14
N ILE A 228 -12.46 -3.33 9.11
CA ILE A 228 -12.18 -1.89 9.27
C ILE A 228 -12.88 -1.40 10.54
N TYR A 229 -12.12 -0.76 11.44
CA TYR A 229 -12.70 -0.06 12.58
C TYR A 229 -12.83 1.44 12.31
N GLY A 230 -13.89 2.02 12.86
CA GLY A 230 -14.23 3.44 12.71
C GLY A 230 -15.18 3.76 11.54
N LEU A 231 -15.83 2.75 10.97
CA LEU A 231 -16.83 2.95 9.91
C LEU A 231 -18.05 3.75 10.42
N PRO A 232 -18.75 4.50 9.54
CA PRO A 232 -20.04 5.11 9.90
C PRO A 232 -21.02 4.11 10.51
N SER A 233 -21.74 4.50 11.55
CA SER A 233 -22.66 3.66 12.33
C SER A 233 -22.03 2.43 13.04
N GLN A 234 -20.71 2.31 13.05
CA GLN A 234 -20.02 1.23 13.77
C GLN A 234 -19.74 1.67 15.22
N SER A 235 -20.63 1.32 16.15
CA SER A 235 -20.40 1.52 17.58
C SER A 235 -19.34 0.55 18.13
N MET A 236 -18.91 0.77 19.38
CA MET A 236 -18.01 -0.17 20.07
C MET A 236 -18.64 -1.56 20.24
N ASP A 237 -19.97 -1.67 20.40
CA ASP A 237 -20.66 -2.95 20.48
C ASP A 237 -20.64 -3.66 19.13
N VAL A 238 -20.88 -2.95 18.02
CA VAL A 238 -20.76 -3.52 16.68
C VAL A 238 -19.31 -4.00 16.43
N TRP A 239 -18.31 -3.23 16.85
CA TRP A 239 -16.91 -3.64 16.72
C TRP A 239 -16.59 -4.89 17.55
N ARG A 240 -17.15 -5.00 18.76
CA ARG A 240 -17.02 -6.21 19.59
C ARG A 240 -17.63 -7.43 18.89
N ASP A 241 -18.83 -7.28 18.33
CA ASP A 241 -19.52 -8.34 17.59
C ASP A 241 -18.75 -8.74 16.33
N ASP A 242 -18.11 -7.78 15.62
CA ASP A 242 -17.23 -8.07 14.49
C ASP A 242 -16.05 -8.96 14.90
N LEU A 243 -15.43 -8.68 16.02
CA LEU A 243 -14.31 -9.49 16.55
C LEU A 243 -14.78 -10.86 17.05
N GLU A 244 -15.97 -10.97 17.64
CA GLU A 244 -16.57 -12.25 18.03
C GLU A 244 -16.89 -13.11 16.81
N CYS A 245 -17.45 -12.49 15.77
CA CYS A 245 -17.68 -13.17 14.48
C CYS A 245 -16.37 -13.63 13.84
N LEU A 246 -15.30 -12.84 13.90
CA LEU A 246 -13.98 -13.27 13.44
C LEU A 246 -13.53 -14.54 14.18
N MET A 247 -13.64 -14.56 15.51
CA MET A 247 -13.19 -15.70 16.30
C MET A 247 -13.99 -16.98 16.05
N THR A 248 -15.30 -16.86 15.78
CA THR A 248 -16.19 -17.99 15.50
C THR A 248 -16.26 -18.39 14.03
N SER A 249 -15.84 -17.51 13.11
CA SER A 249 -15.83 -17.77 11.66
C SER A 249 -14.76 -18.77 11.24
N ALA A 250 -14.86 -19.24 10.01
CA ALA A 250 -13.87 -20.13 9.38
C ALA A 250 -12.58 -19.43 8.92
N ALA A 251 -12.40 -18.12 9.17
CA ALA A 251 -11.16 -17.41 8.83
C ALA A 251 -9.96 -17.87 9.68
N ASP A 252 -8.77 -17.90 9.09
CA ASP A 252 -7.51 -18.23 9.77
C ASP A 252 -6.86 -17.02 10.46
N GLY A 253 -7.29 -15.81 10.12
CA GLY A 253 -6.82 -14.56 10.70
C GLY A 253 -7.52 -13.36 10.10
N ALA A 254 -7.07 -12.16 10.48
CA ALA A 254 -7.62 -10.92 9.98
C ALA A 254 -6.60 -9.79 9.94
N ASP A 255 -6.81 -8.85 9.01
CA ASP A 255 -6.25 -7.52 9.06
C ASP A 255 -7.25 -6.56 9.70
N LEU A 256 -6.82 -5.82 10.73
CA LEU A 256 -7.62 -4.80 11.40
C LEU A 256 -7.16 -3.42 10.93
N TYR A 257 -7.86 -2.86 9.95
CA TYR A 257 -7.52 -1.55 9.36
C TYR A 257 -8.27 -0.41 10.03
N GLN A 258 -7.56 0.70 10.20
CA GLN A 258 -8.18 1.97 10.56
C GLN A 258 -8.87 2.59 9.35
N LEU A 259 -10.10 3.07 9.50
CA LEU A 259 -10.74 3.86 8.46
C LEU A 259 -10.02 5.20 8.27
N ASN A 260 -9.62 5.48 7.05
CA ASN A 260 -9.16 6.80 6.64
C ASN A 260 -10.21 7.43 5.72
N VAL A 261 -10.72 8.59 6.09
CA VAL A 261 -11.68 9.35 5.28
C VAL A 261 -10.90 10.43 4.54
N TYR A 262 -10.79 10.27 3.23
CA TYR A 262 -10.14 11.26 2.36
C TYR A 262 -11.16 12.32 1.92
N ASP A 263 -10.82 13.59 1.97
CA ASP A 263 -11.72 14.74 1.73
C ASP A 263 -12.51 14.66 0.42
N ASN A 264 -11.92 14.13 -0.63
CA ASN A 264 -12.55 13.99 -1.95
C ASN A 264 -13.20 12.60 -2.19
N SER A 265 -13.23 11.72 -1.19
CA SER A 265 -13.83 10.39 -1.33
C SER A 265 -15.36 10.45 -1.40
N ASP A 266 -15.97 9.43 -2.01
CA ASP A 266 -17.43 9.32 -2.03
C ASP A 266 -18.00 9.17 -0.62
N LEU A 267 -17.23 8.57 0.30
CA LEU A 267 -17.58 8.45 1.72
C LEU A 267 -17.67 9.84 2.38
N ALA A 268 -16.63 10.68 2.21
CA ALA A 268 -16.63 12.04 2.76
C ALA A 268 -17.80 12.86 2.24
N LYS A 269 -18.06 12.82 0.93
CA LYS A 269 -19.19 13.54 0.30
C LYS A 269 -20.54 13.12 0.88
N ARG A 270 -20.76 11.83 1.12
CA ARG A 270 -22.01 11.34 1.70
C ARG A 270 -22.18 11.69 3.18
N ILE A 271 -21.10 11.68 3.95
CA ILE A 271 -21.10 12.15 5.34
C ILE A 271 -21.41 13.65 5.39
N GLN A 272 -20.75 14.47 4.59
CA GLN A 272 -20.97 15.91 4.50
C GLN A 272 -22.40 16.28 4.08
N ALA A 273 -22.99 15.47 3.19
CA ALA A 273 -24.39 15.63 2.76
C ALA A 273 -25.41 15.12 3.79
N GLY A 274 -24.98 14.59 4.94
CA GLY A 274 -25.87 14.01 5.95
C GLY A 274 -26.55 12.70 5.52
N ALA A 275 -26.07 12.08 4.44
CA ALA A 275 -26.60 10.81 3.94
C ALA A 275 -26.03 9.58 4.70
N LEU A 276 -24.96 9.75 5.43
CA LEU A 276 -24.35 8.78 6.33
C LEU A 276 -24.00 9.45 7.67
N ASP A 277 -24.01 8.64 8.73
CA ASP A 277 -23.47 9.04 10.02
C ASP A 277 -21.99 9.43 9.89
N PRO A 278 -21.44 10.27 10.78
CA PRO A 278 -20.01 10.53 10.84
C PRO A 278 -19.21 9.23 11.05
N ALA A 279 -18.01 9.19 10.48
CA ALA A 279 -17.04 8.18 10.85
C ALA A 279 -16.53 8.43 12.28
N ALA A 280 -16.01 7.39 12.94
CA ALA A 280 -15.43 7.53 14.26
C ALA A 280 -14.24 8.49 14.24
N THR A 281 -14.15 9.35 15.27
CA THR A 281 -13.02 10.23 15.50
C THR A 281 -11.74 9.45 15.77
N THR A 282 -10.57 10.09 15.63
CA THR A 282 -9.28 9.45 15.95
C THR A 282 -9.24 8.90 17.39
N LYS A 283 -9.86 9.60 18.36
CA LYS A 283 -9.96 9.13 19.75
C LYS A 283 -10.81 7.87 19.90
N GLU A 284 -11.92 7.80 19.19
CA GLU A 284 -12.79 6.61 19.18
C GLU A 284 -12.10 5.45 18.48
N GLN A 285 -11.45 5.70 17.36
CA GLN A 285 -10.66 4.70 16.63
C GLN A 285 -9.50 4.17 17.48
N ALA A 286 -8.86 5.02 18.28
CA ALA A 286 -7.81 4.59 19.21
C ALA A 286 -8.34 3.60 20.26
N ARG A 287 -9.53 3.85 20.80
CA ARG A 287 -10.21 2.94 21.74
C ARG A 287 -10.65 1.62 21.05
N MET A 288 -11.13 1.71 19.82
CA MET A 288 -11.47 0.51 19.02
C MET A 288 -10.22 -0.33 18.73
N PHE A 289 -9.10 0.30 18.40
CA PHE A 289 -7.81 -0.35 18.19
C PHE A 289 -7.34 -1.07 19.47
N GLU A 290 -7.30 -0.37 20.60
CA GLU A 290 -6.90 -0.93 21.89
C GLU A 290 -7.77 -2.13 22.25
N PHE A 291 -9.10 -1.98 22.15
CA PHE A 291 -10.04 -3.05 22.41
C PHE A 291 -9.80 -4.26 21.50
N GLY A 292 -9.65 -4.05 20.19
CA GLY A 292 -9.42 -5.12 19.22
C GLY A 292 -8.11 -5.86 19.48
N ARG A 293 -7.04 -5.11 19.74
CA ARG A 293 -5.72 -5.66 20.12
C ARG A 293 -5.81 -6.54 21.36
N GLU A 294 -6.38 -6.02 22.46
CA GLU A 294 -6.52 -6.79 23.68
C GLU A 294 -7.42 -8.02 23.53
N TYR A 295 -8.52 -7.84 22.78
CA TYR A 295 -9.47 -8.92 22.52
C TYR A 295 -8.82 -10.11 21.82
N LEU A 296 -8.01 -9.86 20.80
CA LEU A 296 -7.29 -10.89 20.04
C LEU A 296 -6.13 -11.49 20.85
N MET A 297 -5.38 -10.68 21.58
CA MET A 297 -4.29 -11.18 22.44
C MET A 297 -4.81 -12.11 23.54
N LYS A 298 -5.91 -11.76 24.21
CA LYS A 298 -6.54 -12.60 25.24
C LYS A 298 -7.05 -13.95 24.69
N ARG A 299 -7.17 -14.07 23.36
CA ARG A 299 -7.57 -15.31 22.65
C ARG A 299 -6.40 -16.00 21.95
N ASN A 300 -5.18 -15.64 22.33
CA ASN A 300 -3.94 -16.22 21.79
C ASN A 300 -3.76 -16.06 20.28
N CYS A 301 -4.40 -15.05 19.66
CA CYS A 301 -4.07 -14.67 18.30
C CYS A 301 -2.67 -14.07 18.24
N ARG A 302 -1.88 -14.46 17.24
CA ARG A 302 -0.53 -13.93 17.04
C ARG A 302 -0.58 -12.68 16.18
N ARG A 303 -0.01 -11.58 16.65
CA ARG A 303 0.20 -10.39 15.84
C ARG A 303 1.41 -10.60 14.93
N LEU A 304 1.22 -10.50 13.63
CA LEU A 304 2.26 -10.69 12.62
C LEU A 304 2.78 -9.35 12.05
N SER A 305 1.95 -8.31 12.09
CA SER A 305 2.35 -6.95 11.69
C SER A 305 1.45 -5.89 12.34
N ALA A 306 1.53 -4.65 11.92
CA ALA A 306 0.73 -3.54 12.45
C ALA A 306 -0.77 -3.83 12.51
N ALA A 307 -1.32 -4.35 11.42
CA ALA A 307 -2.75 -4.67 11.30
C ALA A 307 -3.04 -6.17 11.31
N HIS A 308 -2.04 -7.03 11.04
CA HIS A 308 -2.25 -8.43 10.70
C HIS A 308 -2.19 -9.36 11.91
N TRP A 309 -3.25 -10.18 12.06
CA TRP A 309 -3.41 -11.12 13.16
C TRP A 309 -3.71 -12.53 12.66
N ALA A 310 -2.93 -13.50 13.09
CA ALA A 310 -3.17 -14.91 12.84
C ALA A 310 -3.97 -15.54 13.99
N LYS A 311 -5.10 -16.15 13.66
CA LYS A 311 -5.92 -16.96 14.56
C LYS A 311 -5.43 -18.41 14.61
N THR A 312 -4.91 -18.91 13.49
CA THR A 312 -4.35 -20.26 13.36
C THR A 312 -2.88 -20.23 12.99
N ASN A 313 -2.19 -21.38 13.13
CA ASN A 313 -0.78 -21.51 12.71
C ASN A 313 -0.62 -21.68 11.18
N ARG A 314 -1.70 -21.74 10.43
CA ARG A 314 -1.67 -21.82 8.96
C ARG A 314 -1.21 -20.50 8.33
N GLU A 315 -1.53 -19.37 8.97
CA GLU A 315 -1.16 -18.04 8.46
C GLU A 315 0.31 -17.71 8.69
N ARG A 316 1.03 -17.42 7.61
CA ARG A 316 2.45 -17.03 7.59
C ARG A 316 2.67 -15.57 7.19
N SER A 317 1.75 -15.00 6.41
CA SER A 317 1.85 -13.65 5.85
C SER A 317 3.16 -13.40 5.10
N LEU A 318 3.55 -14.36 4.26
CA LEU A 318 4.88 -14.38 3.64
C LEU A 318 5.08 -13.17 2.72
N TYR A 319 4.11 -12.87 1.83
CA TYR A 319 4.19 -11.72 0.93
C TYR A 319 4.35 -10.40 1.70
N ASN A 320 3.47 -10.15 2.68
CA ASN A 320 3.50 -8.88 3.44
C ASN A 320 4.81 -8.70 4.20
N THR A 321 5.37 -9.78 4.74
CA THR A 321 6.67 -9.75 5.42
C THR A 321 7.79 -9.43 4.42
N LEU A 322 7.84 -10.13 3.29
CA LEU A 322 8.89 -9.97 2.29
C LEU A 322 8.83 -8.61 1.59
N ALA A 323 7.65 -8.14 1.21
CA ALA A 323 7.48 -6.86 0.52
C ALA A 323 8.05 -5.66 1.31
N LYS A 324 8.03 -5.75 2.65
CA LYS A 324 8.54 -4.69 3.56
C LYS A 324 10.05 -4.77 3.81
N THR A 325 10.70 -5.90 3.51
CA THR A 325 12.14 -6.06 3.73
C THR A 325 13.01 -5.60 2.57
N GLY A 326 12.41 -5.10 1.48
CA GLY A 326 13.14 -4.60 0.32
C GLY A 326 13.65 -5.71 -0.63
N VAL A 327 13.14 -6.94 -0.52
CA VAL A 327 13.44 -8.02 -1.46
C VAL A 327 12.97 -7.69 -2.87
N THR A 328 13.54 -8.36 -3.85
CA THR A 328 13.09 -8.26 -5.25
C THR A 328 11.61 -8.62 -5.36
N MET A 329 10.83 -7.72 -5.98
CA MET A 329 9.41 -7.89 -6.27
C MET A 329 9.15 -7.55 -7.73
N PHE A 330 8.82 -8.55 -8.54
CA PHE A 330 8.53 -8.38 -9.96
C PHE A 330 7.10 -7.87 -10.16
N PRO A 331 6.92 -6.72 -10.86
CA PRO A 331 5.60 -6.15 -11.10
C PRO A 331 5.01 -6.66 -12.41
N PHE A 332 3.71 -7.03 -12.39
CA PHE A 332 2.93 -7.38 -13.57
C PHE A 332 1.54 -6.74 -13.49
N GLY A 333 1.06 -6.27 -14.64
CA GLY A 333 -0.27 -5.68 -14.74
C GLY A 333 -0.29 -4.16 -14.60
N SER A 334 -1.34 -3.56 -15.14
CA SER A 334 -1.56 -2.12 -15.19
C SER A 334 -1.66 -1.52 -13.78
N GLY A 335 -0.75 -0.61 -13.43
CA GLY A 335 -0.66 0.01 -12.12
C GLY A 335 0.17 -0.75 -11.07
N ALA A 336 0.77 -1.89 -11.44
CA ALA A 336 1.65 -2.63 -10.54
C ALA A 336 2.90 -1.84 -10.17
N GLY A 337 3.29 -1.91 -8.91
CA GLY A 337 4.59 -1.48 -8.41
C GLY A 337 5.51 -2.67 -8.13
N GLY A 338 6.82 -2.44 -8.17
CA GLY A 338 7.80 -3.47 -7.89
C GLY A 338 9.17 -2.90 -7.58
N ARG A 339 10.14 -3.81 -7.37
CA ARG A 339 11.51 -3.47 -7.05
C ARG A 339 12.48 -4.55 -7.55
N VAL A 340 13.53 -4.15 -8.27
CA VAL A 340 14.59 -5.07 -8.72
C VAL A 340 15.95 -4.39 -8.58
N ASP A 341 16.87 -4.98 -7.82
CA ASP A 341 18.26 -4.55 -7.68
C ASP A 341 18.45 -3.04 -7.46
N GLY A 342 17.74 -2.45 -6.48
CA GLY A 342 17.85 -1.03 -6.16
C GLY A 342 17.13 -0.10 -7.14
N TYR A 343 16.23 -0.63 -7.94
CA TYR A 343 15.32 0.15 -8.76
C TYR A 343 13.87 -0.15 -8.39
N SER A 344 13.12 0.88 -8.02
CA SER A 344 11.68 0.82 -7.82
C SER A 344 10.95 1.14 -9.11
N THR A 345 9.85 0.45 -9.34
CA THR A 345 9.08 0.54 -10.59
C THR A 345 7.63 0.89 -10.32
N MET A 346 7.00 1.59 -11.26
CA MET A 346 5.56 1.72 -11.37
C MET A 346 5.15 1.55 -12.83
N LEU A 347 4.18 0.67 -13.08
CA LEU A 347 3.66 0.42 -14.41
C LEU A 347 2.50 1.38 -14.75
N TYR A 348 2.23 1.59 -16.06
CA TYR A 348 1.11 2.42 -16.52
C TYR A 348 -0.21 1.97 -15.89
N ARG A 349 -1.03 2.94 -15.49
CA ARG A 349 -2.35 2.70 -14.88
C ARG A 349 -3.49 2.60 -15.89
N THR A 350 -3.32 3.17 -17.09
CA THR A 350 -4.32 3.09 -18.16
C THR A 350 -4.15 1.79 -18.92
N LEU A 351 -5.24 1.08 -19.16
CA LEU A 351 -5.23 -0.24 -19.80
C LEU A 351 -4.65 -0.19 -21.22
N ASP A 352 -5.07 0.80 -22.01
CA ASP A 352 -4.60 0.95 -23.41
C ASP A 352 -3.10 1.21 -23.49
N THR A 353 -2.57 2.11 -22.63
CA THR A 353 -1.13 2.40 -22.62
C THR A 353 -0.33 1.19 -22.16
N TYR A 354 -0.85 0.44 -21.18
CA TYR A 354 -0.24 -0.81 -20.73
C TYR A 354 -0.20 -1.83 -21.86
N ALA A 355 -1.34 -2.10 -22.50
CA ALA A 355 -1.47 -3.06 -23.59
C ALA A 355 -0.56 -2.68 -24.78
N THR A 356 -0.55 -1.41 -25.20
CA THR A 356 0.31 -0.92 -26.29
C THR A 356 1.79 -1.18 -26.01
N ALA A 357 2.27 -0.88 -24.81
CA ALA A 357 3.66 -1.12 -24.44
C ALA A 357 4.01 -2.63 -24.45
N VAL A 358 3.08 -3.49 -24.00
CA VAL A 358 3.25 -4.94 -24.04
C VAL A 358 3.34 -5.46 -25.48
N GLU A 359 2.45 -4.99 -26.38
CA GLU A 359 2.49 -5.35 -27.81
C GLU A 359 3.80 -4.89 -28.49
N GLU A 360 4.33 -3.73 -28.08
CA GLU A 360 5.64 -3.24 -28.51
C GLU A 360 6.82 -4.01 -27.86
N LYS A 361 6.55 -5.06 -27.10
CA LYS A 361 7.55 -5.85 -26.35
C LYS A 361 8.39 -5.03 -25.36
N LYS A 362 7.81 -3.96 -24.81
CA LYS A 362 8.41 -3.09 -23.79
C LYS A 362 7.82 -3.39 -22.43
N LYS A 363 8.62 -3.23 -21.35
CA LYS A 363 8.06 -3.18 -20.00
C LYS A 363 7.25 -1.89 -19.87
N PRO A 364 5.98 -1.94 -19.43
CA PRO A 364 5.05 -0.79 -19.46
C PRO A 364 5.29 0.20 -18.31
N PHE A 365 6.48 0.80 -18.24
CA PHE A 365 6.84 1.75 -17.18
C PHE A 365 6.13 3.09 -17.28
N MET A 366 5.42 3.47 -16.21
CA MET A 366 5.09 4.85 -15.92
C MET A 366 6.31 5.55 -15.27
N ALA A 367 7.02 4.87 -14.37
CA ALA A 367 8.24 5.36 -13.74
C ALA A 367 9.18 4.20 -13.40
N LEU A 368 10.47 4.47 -13.55
CA LEU A 368 11.59 3.70 -13.00
C LEU A 368 12.42 4.66 -12.15
N VAL A 369 12.68 4.30 -10.89
CA VAL A 369 13.39 5.15 -9.93
C VAL A 369 14.61 4.38 -9.41
N LYS A 370 15.81 4.93 -9.59
CA LYS A 370 17.01 4.40 -8.94
C LYS A 370 16.96 4.78 -7.47
N GLU A 371 16.88 3.80 -6.59
CA GLU A 371 16.82 4.02 -5.15
C GLU A 371 18.11 4.65 -4.64
N SER A 372 18.01 5.46 -3.60
CA SER A 372 19.16 6.06 -2.95
C SER A 372 19.89 5.05 -2.06
N ASP A 373 21.15 5.37 -1.72
CA ASP A 373 22.00 4.52 -0.91
C ASP A 373 21.46 4.32 0.53
N ILE A 374 20.56 5.19 1.00
CA ILE A 374 19.91 5.03 2.30
C ILE A 374 18.67 4.12 2.28
N GLN A 375 18.18 3.74 1.11
CA GLN A 375 16.96 2.92 1.01
C GLN A 375 17.06 1.59 1.78
N PRO A 376 18.19 0.88 1.84
CA PRO A 376 18.33 -0.30 2.70
C PRO A 376 18.11 0.00 4.19
N LEU A 377 18.61 1.15 4.70
CA LEU A 377 18.38 1.58 6.09
C LEU A 377 16.90 1.89 6.33
N VAL A 378 16.25 2.56 5.37
CA VAL A 378 14.81 2.85 5.41
C VAL A 378 14.01 1.55 5.46
N ASN A 379 14.31 0.58 4.60
CA ASN A 379 13.63 -0.71 4.57
C ASN A 379 13.78 -1.47 5.90
N LYS A 380 14.99 -1.51 6.49
CA LYS A 380 15.23 -2.14 7.79
C LYS A 380 14.44 -1.45 8.92
N THR A 381 14.41 -0.13 8.89
CA THR A 381 13.64 0.68 9.84
C THR A 381 12.16 0.33 9.77
N LEU A 382 11.58 0.38 8.58
CA LEU A 382 10.16 0.08 8.37
C LEU A 382 9.82 -1.36 8.76
N ALA A 383 10.68 -2.33 8.43
CA ALA A 383 10.47 -3.73 8.80
C ALA A 383 10.44 -3.94 10.31
N GLN A 384 11.33 -3.29 11.07
CA GLN A 384 11.35 -3.37 12.54
C GLN A 384 10.12 -2.73 13.17
N ILE A 385 9.80 -1.49 12.77
CA ILE A 385 8.65 -0.77 13.31
C ILE A 385 7.35 -1.52 13.01
N GLU A 386 7.22 -2.13 11.82
CA GLU A 386 6.08 -2.95 11.45
C GLU A 386 5.87 -4.14 12.39
N GLN A 387 6.95 -4.72 12.88
CA GLN A 387 6.91 -5.80 13.87
C GLN A 387 6.72 -5.32 15.31
N GLY A 388 6.65 -4.00 15.54
CA GLY A 388 6.37 -3.39 16.83
C GLY A 388 7.60 -3.13 17.68
N TYR A 389 8.79 -3.08 17.11
CA TYR A 389 10.03 -2.75 17.84
C TYR A 389 10.99 -1.91 16.98
N PHE A 390 12.03 -1.38 17.63
CA PHE A 390 13.11 -0.67 16.95
C PHE A 390 14.43 -0.83 17.72
N ASN A 391 15.47 -1.26 17.01
CA ASN A 391 16.83 -1.38 17.54
C ASN A 391 17.72 -0.31 16.91
N VAL A 392 17.99 0.74 17.69
CA VAL A 392 18.82 1.88 17.25
C VAL A 392 20.26 1.42 17.00
N ASP A 393 20.82 0.60 17.89
CA ASP A 393 22.24 0.21 17.82
C ASP A 393 22.55 -0.58 16.55
N LEU A 394 21.58 -1.35 16.04
CA LEU A 394 21.72 -2.09 14.80
C LEU A 394 21.88 -1.16 13.59
N LEU A 395 21.15 -0.04 13.57
CA LEU A 395 21.26 0.97 12.52
C LEU A 395 22.52 1.84 12.66
N VAL A 396 22.86 2.20 13.89
CA VAL A 396 24.10 2.94 14.20
C VAL A 396 25.34 2.14 13.80
N GLY A 397 25.30 0.80 13.96
CA GLY A 397 26.38 -0.09 13.50
C GLY A 397 26.59 -0.05 11.98
N GLU A 398 25.58 0.29 11.19
CA GLU A 398 25.68 0.46 9.74
C GLU A 398 26.05 1.89 9.34
N ASP A 399 25.51 2.88 10.05
CA ASP A 399 25.82 4.30 9.81
C ASP A 399 25.87 5.07 11.16
N PRO A 400 27.07 5.41 11.65
CA PRO A 400 27.24 6.12 12.93
C PRO A 400 26.54 7.50 13.00
N ARG A 401 26.21 8.11 11.87
CA ARG A 401 25.44 9.38 11.82
C ARG A 401 24.05 9.24 12.43
N LEU A 402 23.52 8.00 12.50
CA LEU A 402 22.20 7.69 13.04
C LEU A 402 22.14 7.63 14.59
N SER A 403 23.25 7.90 15.29
CA SER A 403 23.30 7.87 16.76
C SER A 403 22.25 8.76 17.43
N ASP A 404 21.88 9.87 16.82
CA ASP A 404 20.85 10.78 17.31
C ASP A 404 19.43 10.19 17.30
N LEU A 405 19.18 9.08 16.61
CA LEU A 405 17.90 8.37 16.69
C LEU A 405 17.62 7.88 18.12
N LYS A 406 18.65 7.64 18.92
CA LYS A 406 18.46 7.31 20.33
C LYS A 406 17.71 8.41 21.08
N TRP A 407 18.09 9.68 20.86
CA TRP A 407 17.38 10.82 21.44
C TRP A 407 15.89 10.84 21.04
N LEU A 408 15.59 10.54 19.79
CA LEU A 408 14.20 10.50 19.29
C LEU A 408 13.37 9.43 20.04
N TYR A 409 13.92 8.22 20.17
CA TYR A 409 13.23 7.13 20.83
C TYR A 409 13.14 7.33 22.35
N ASP A 410 14.16 7.93 23.00
CA ASP A 410 14.10 8.36 24.41
C ASP A 410 13.01 9.44 24.64
N LEU A 411 12.78 10.32 23.65
CA LEU A 411 11.68 11.27 23.67
C LEU A 411 10.33 10.54 23.63
N TRP A 412 10.18 9.57 22.73
CA TRP A 412 8.95 8.78 22.61
C TRP A 412 8.70 7.86 23.82
N GLU A 413 9.74 7.40 24.49
CA GLU A 413 9.60 6.69 25.76
C GLU A 413 8.97 7.60 26.82
N LYS A 414 9.44 8.83 26.97
CA LYS A 414 8.85 9.83 27.89
C LYS A 414 7.41 10.18 27.51
N GLN A 415 7.04 10.05 26.25
CA GLN A 415 5.67 10.26 25.78
C GLN A 415 4.78 9.01 25.92
N GLY A 416 5.31 7.87 26.34
CA GLY A 416 4.59 6.60 26.50
C GLY A 416 4.26 5.90 25.17
N LEU A 417 4.99 6.21 24.10
CA LEU A 417 4.82 5.60 22.78
C LEU A 417 5.68 4.35 22.60
N VAL A 418 6.81 4.28 23.29
CA VAL A 418 7.71 3.14 23.28
C VAL A 418 8.18 2.81 24.71
N GLU A 419 8.71 1.60 24.91
CA GLU A 419 9.34 1.13 26.14
C GLU A 419 10.73 0.58 25.80
N ASN A 420 11.76 1.03 26.52
CA ASN A 420 13.12 0.55 26.36
C ASN A 420 13.36 -0.64 27.29
N ASN A 421 13.76 -1.78 26.75
CA ASN A 421 14.11 -2.97 27.55
C ASN A 421 15.64 -3.16 27.74
N GLY A 422 16.43 -2.14 27.42
CA GLY A 422 17.90 -2.17 27.49
C GLY A 422 18.60 -2.67 26.23
N VAL A 423 17.86 -3.26 25.27
CA VAL A 423 18.38 -3.77 23.99
C VAL A 423 17.68 -3.09 22.81
N LEU A 424 16.39 -2.89 22.92
CA LEU A 424 15.56 -2.29 21.87
C LEU A 424 14.39 -1.51 22.48
N TYR A 425 13.80 -0.65 21.67
CA TYR A 425 12.55 0.03 21.98
C TYR A 425 11.38 -0.78 21.41
N LYS A 426 10.46 -1.19 22.29
CA LYS A 426 9.21 -1.87 21.93
C LYS A 426 8.09 -0.85 21.86
N LEU A 427 7.25 -0.92 20.83
CA LEU A 427 6.07 -0.07 20.75
C LEU A 427 5.07 -0.44 21.84
N THR A 428 4.56 0.57 22.57
CA THR A 428 3.40 0.40 23.47
C THR A 428 2.12 0.27 22.63
N THR A 429 0.98 0.00 23.25
CA THR A 429 -0.32 0.05 22.56
C THR A 429 -0.54 1.40 21.86
N ALA A 430 -0.12 2.50 22.48
CA ALA A 430 -0.16 3.82 21.88
C ALA A 430 0.80 3.95 20.69
N GLY A 431 2.04 3.48 20.83
CA GLY A 431 3.00 3.45 19.74
C GLY A 431 2.54 2.59 18.56
N GLU A 432 1.91 1.46 18.81
CA GLU A 432 1.32 0.62 17.77
C GLU A 432 0.15 1.34 17.05
N PHE A 433 -0.70 2.06 17.79
CA PHE A 433 -1.75 2.87 17.16
C PHE A 433 -1.17 3.99 16.30
N TRP A 434 -0.13 4.69 16.75
CA TRP A 434 0.54 5.77 16.02
C TRP A 434 1.71 5.30 15.13
N GLN A 435 1.80 4.02 14.85
CA GLN A 435 2.94 3.40 14.18
C GLN A 435 3.32 4.09 12.87
N VAL A 436 2.34 4.53 12.06
CA VAL A 436 2.61 5.25 10.79
C VAL A 436 3.31 6.58 11.06
N ASN A 437 2.90 7.31 12.12
CA ASN A 437 3.55 8.55 12.52
C ASN A 437 5.00 8.31 12.93
N LEU A 438 5.23 7.30 13.79
CA LEU A 438 6.59 6.95 14.25
C LEU A 438 7.48 6.52 13.08
N ALA A 439 6.97 5.67 12.20
CA ALA A 439 7.70 5.20 11.02
C ALA A 439 8.09 6.36 10.10
N GLN A 440 7.13 7.22 9.78
CA GLN A 440 7.37 8.37 8.91
C GLN A 440 8.41 9.33 9.52
N THR A 441 8.25 9.68 10.80
CA THR A 441 9.20 10.55 11.49
C THR A 441 10.60 9.94 11.55
N THR A 442 10.71 8.63 11.86
CA THR A 442 12.02 7.96 11.89
C THR A 442 12.71 8.02 10.54
N VAL A 443 11.98 7.74 9.44
CA VAL A 443 12.54 7.81 8.07
C VAL A 443 12.99 9.23 7.72
N GLU A 444 12.19 10.24 8.03
CA GLU A 444 12.55 11.64 7.81
C GLU A 444 13.78 12.05 8.64
N CYS A 445 13.89 11.59 9.88
CA CYS A 445 15.10 11.80 10.69
C CYS A 445 16.33 11.10 10.11
N ILE A 446 16.20 9.89 9.56
CA ILE A 446 17.30 9.20 8.86
C ILE A 446 17.74 10.04 7.65
N GLN A 447 16.80 10.48 6.82
CA GLN A 447 17.11 11.34 5.68
C GLN A 447 17.82 12.64 6.10
N TYR A 448 17.32 13.28 7.15
CA TYR A 448 17.93 14.49 7.70
C TYR A 448 19.37 14.27 8.19
N LEU A 449 19.60 13.21 8.99
CA LEU A 449 20.92 12.90 9.56
C LEU A 449 21.95 12.53 8.48
N VAL A 450 21.52 11.89 7.41
CA VAL A 450 22.42 11.42 6.35
C VAL A 450 22.62 12.44 5.24
N LYS A 451 21.55 13.16 4.83
CA LYS A 451 21.55 14.07 3.68
C LYS A 451 21.54 15.57 4.05
N GLY A 452 21.16 15.93 5.28
CA GLY A 452 21.06 17.32 5.74
C GLY A 452 19.65 17.92 5.60
N VAL A 453 19.55 19.23 5.86
CA VAL A 453 18.29 19.97 6.03
C VAL A 453 17.37 19.95 4.79
N GLU A 454 17.92 19.87 3.58
CA GLU A 454 17.15 19.91 2.33
C GLU A 454 16.23 18.68 2.12
N SER A 455 16.44 17.62 2.89
CA SER A 455 15.70 16.36 2.75
C SER A 455 14.47 16.23 3.64
N MET A 456 14.29 17.08 4.65
CA MET A 456 13.09 17.05 5.50
C MET A 456 11.99 17.92 4.91
N SER A 457 10.89 17.31 4.49
CA SER A 457 9.68 18.06 4.10
C SER A 457 8.97 18.63 5.34
N LEU A 458 9.65 19.49 6.09
CA LEU A 458 9.02 20.33 7.12
C LEU A 458 8.00 21.31 6.50
N GLN A 459 8.00 21.46 5.17
CA GLN A 459 7.06 22.25 4.39
C GLN A 459 5.63 21.68 4.36
N GLY A 460 5.42 20.42 4.72
CA GLY A 460 4.08 19.80 4.77
C GLY A 460 3.14 20.35 5.84
N VAL A 461 3.62 21.15 6.79
CA VAL A 461 2.76 21.75 7.84
C VAL A 461 2.05 23.01 7.34
N ALA A 462 2.66 23.79 6.43
CA ALA A 462 2.05 24.99 5.85
C ALA A 462 1.08 24.68 4.69
N ALA A 463 1.25 23.54 4.03
CA ALA A 463 0.54 23.20 2.79
C ALA A 463 -0.83 22.56 2.99
N GLN A 464 -1.24 22.20 4.20
CA GLN A 464 -2.52 21.52 4.44
C GLN A 464 -3.58 22.37 5.17
N ASP A 465 -3.24 23.57 5.62
CA ASP A 465 -4.22 24.54 6.10
C ASP A 465 -4.63 25.48 4.96
N GLY A 466 -5.63 25.08 4.19
CA GLY A 466 -6.55 25.95 3.44
C GLY A 466 -6.01 27.10 2.56
N ALA A 467 -4.71 27.36 2.49
CA ALA A 467 -4.11 28.50 1.79
C ALA A 467 -3.35 28.12 0.50
N GLU A 468 -3.07 26.84 0.25
CA GLU A 468 -2.28 26.41 -0.92
C GLU A 468 -3.09 25.95 -2.14
N THR A 469 -4.35 26.16 -2.18
CA THR A 469 -5.06 26.20 -3.46
C THR A 469 -4.65 27.43 -4.31
N LYS A 470 -3.78 28.29 -3.81
CA LYS A 470 -3.37 29.54 -4.48
C LYS A 470 -1.97 29.57 -5.11
N ALA A 471 -1.17 28.53 -4.93
CA ALA A 471 0.16 28.47 -5.55
C ALA A 471 0.45 27.18 -6.33
N VAL A 472 -0.56 26.57 -6.94
CA VAL A 472 -0.33 25.86 -8.21
C VAL A 472 0.31 26.91 -9.10
N SER A 473 1.59 26.78 -9.35
CA SER A 473 2.37 27.90 -9.89
C SER A 473 1.64 28.42 -11.13
N GLU A 474 1.65 29.73 -11.36
CA GLU A 474 1.15 30.33 -12.62
C GLU A 474 1.62 29.58 -13.86
N LYS A 475 2.70 28.84 -13.73
CA LYS A 475 3.29 27.94 -14.70
C LYS A 475 2.42 26.71 -15.00
N VAL A 476 1.88 26.04 -13.98
CA VAL A 476 0.97 24.88 -14.11
C VAL A 476 -0.36 25.31 -14.71
N GLU A 477 -0.92 26.44 -14.27
CA GLU A 477 -2.13 27.00 -14.88
C GLU A 477 -1.95 27.39 -16.34
N LYS A 478 -0.81 27.99 -16.71
CA LYS A 478 -0.47 28.31 -18.11
C LYS A 478 -0.35 27.06 -18.97
N ILE A 479 0.21 25.97 -18.44
CA ILE A 479 0.31 24.69 -19.16
C ILE A 479 -1.07 24.05 -19.33
N ILE A 480 -1.88 23.99 -18.28
CA ILE A 480 -3.25 23.47 -18.33
C ILE A 480 -4.10 24.28 -19.32
N ALA A 481 -3.95 25.60 -19.32
CA ALA A 481 -4.66 26.51 -20.25
C ALA A 481 -4.23 26.27 -21.70
N ALA A 482 -2.91 26.12 -21.96
CA ALA A 482 -2.38 25.80 -23.27
C ALA A 482 -2.86 24.45 -23.80
N MET A 483 -2.93 23.44 -22.93
CA MET A 483 -3.44 22.10 -23.25
C MET A 483 -4.94 22.11 -23.55
N LYS A 484 -5.73 22.83 -22.76
CA LYS A 484 -7.17 23.01 -23.01
C LYS A 484 -7.43 23.69 -24.35
N LYS A 485 -6.61 24.69 -24.70
CA LYS A 485 -6.69 25.43 -25.97
C LYS A 485 -6.31 24.54 -27.18
N ALA A 486 -5.29 23.69 -27.03
CA ALA A 486 -4.91 22.71 -28.05
C ALA A 486 -6.00 21.65 -28.28
N LYS A 487 -6.65 21.18 -27.20
CA LYS A 487 -7.74 20.19 -27.24
C LYS A 487 -9.03 20.75 -27.88
N SER A 488 -9.33 22.05 -27.68
CA SER A 488 -10.51 22.71 -28.25
C SER A 488 -10.38 23.10 -29.72
N SER A 489 -9.16 23.17 -30.25
CA SER A 489 -8.90 23.56 -31.66
C SER A 489 -8.87 22.38 -32.64
N GLY A 490 -8.96 21.13 -32.16
CA GLY A 490 -8.93 19.92 -33.02
C GLY A 490 -7.59 19.69 -33.78
N ALA A 491 -6.63 20.62 -33.63
CA ALA A 491 -5.26 20.49 -34.13
C ALA A 491 -4.37 20.12 -32.94
N GLY A 492 -3.53 19.10 -33.07
CA GLY A 492 -2.56 18.72 -32.04
C GLY A 492 -1.68 19.89 -31.63
N PRO A 493 -0.98 19.79 -30.47
CA PRO A 493 -0.14 20.86 -29.99
C PRO A 493 0.94 21.24 -31.00
N THR A 494 1.13 22.55 -31.22
CA THR A 494 2.17 23.05 -32.12
C THR A 494 3.56 22.66 -31.63
N PRO A 495 4.57 22.55 -32.51
CA PRO A 495 5.96 22.23 -32.12
C PRO A 495 6.50 23.14 -31.02
N GLU A 496 6.11 24.43 -31.01
CA GLU A 496 6.48 25.40 -29.98
C GLU A 496 5.78 25.12 -28.66
N ALA A 497 4.51 24.73 -28.67
CA ALA A 497 3.76 24.31 -27.49
C ALA A 497 4.34 23.01 -26.89
N MET A 498 4.75 22.06 -27.73
CA MET A 498 5.43 20.83 -27.29
C MET A 498 6.79 21.12 -26.66
N LYS A 499 7.57 22.04 -27.22
CA LYS A 499 8.87 22.45 -26.66
C LYS A 499 8.68 23.12 -25.30
N MET A 500 7.74 24.08 -25.18
CA MET A 500 7.40 24.72 -23.91
C MET A 500 6.91 23.72 -22.85
N MET A 501 6.09 22.73 -23.24
CA MET A 501 5.65 21.67 -22.34
C MET A 501 6.81 20.81 -21.86
N THR A 502 7.73 20.45 -22.73
CA THR A 502 8.90 19.62 -22.39
C THR A 502 9.85 20.37 -21.45
N GLU A 503 10.12 21.66 -21.73
CA GLU A 503 10.97 22.50 -20.88
C GLU A 503 10.32 22.78 -19.51
N ALA A 504 9.01 22.95 -19.46
CA ALA A 504 8.25 23.15 -18.24
C ALA A 504 8.17 21.86 -17.39
N MET A 505 7.94 20.71 -18.01
CA MET A 505 7.95 19.41 -17.32
C MET A 505 9.33 19.05 -16.74
N GLN A 506 10.42 19.50 -17.37
CA GLN A 506 11.78 19.33 -16.84
C GLN A 506 12.08 20.18 -15.60
N SER A 507 11.31 21.23 -15.35
CA SER A 507 11.49 22.17 -14.23
C SER A 507 10.41 22.07 -13.16
N MET A 508 9.52 21.06 -13.25
CA MET A 508 8.42 20.83 -12.31
C MET A 508 8.84 19.95 -11.13
N SER A 509 8.29 20.25 -9.96
CA SER A 509 8.33 19.35 -8.82
C SER A 509 7.49 18.08 -9.08
N PRO A 510 7.72 16.98 -8.36
CA PRO A 510 6.90 15.78 -8.46
C PRO A 510 5.40 16.03 -8.21
N GLU A 511 5.07 16.97 -7.32
CA GLU A 511 3.71 17.37 -6.98
C GLU A 511 3.05 18.15 -8.14
N GLU A 512 3.77 19.09 -8.74
CA GLU A 512 3.31 19.84 -9.91
C GLU A 512 3.09 18.92 -11.10
N MET A 513 3.95 17.92 -11.31
CA MET A 513 3.82 16.92 -12.36
C MET A 513 2.58 16.03 -12.14
N GLN A 514 2.31 15.66 -10.88
CA GLN A 514 1.14 14.88 -10.52
C GLN A 514 -0.17 15.64 -10.77
N GLU A 515 -0.20 16.94 -10.51
CA GLU A 515 -1.38 17.79 -10.74
C GLU A 515 -1.63 18.01 -12.24
N VAL A 516 -0.59 18.22 -13.05
CA VAL A 516 -0.71 18.26 -14.53
C VAL A 516 -1.23 16.94 -15.08
N MET A 517 -0.69 15.79 -14.61
CA MET A 517 -1.12 14.47 -15.04
C MET A 517 -2.58 14.18 -14.68
N LYS A 518 -3.07 14.66 -13.55
CA LYS A 518 -4.48 14.55 -13.13
C LYS A 518 -5.44 15.28 -14.09
N HIS A 519 -4.97 16.33 -14.74
CA HIS A 519 -5.73 17.09 -15.74
C HIS A 519 -5.55 16.54 -17.17
N MET A 520 -4.51 15.73 -17.42
CA MET A 520 -4.33 15.01 -18.69
C MET A 520 -5.24 13.78 -18.83
N GLY A 521 -5.71 13.22 -17.75
CA GLY A 521 -6.58 12.04 -17.72
C GLY A 521 -8.09 12.34 -17.73
N LYS A 522 -8.47 13.59 -17.89
CA LYS A 522 -9.84 14.05 -18.16
C LYS A 522 -9.89 14.58 -19.60
#